data_47db2bd49306628aac012b4d31e5e5cc
#
_entry.id   47db2bd49306628aac012b4d31e5e5cc
#
_cell.length_a   1.000
_cell.length_b   1.000
_cell.length_c   1.000
_cell.angle_alpha   90.00
_cell.angle_beta   90.00
_cell.angle_gamma   90.00
#
_symmetry.space_group_name_H-M   'P 1'
#
loop_
_entity.id
_entity.type
_entity.pdbx_description
1 polymer ?
#
loop_
_entity_poly.entity_id
_entity_poly.type
_entity_poly.pdbx_seq_one_letter_code
_entity_poly.pdbx_strand_id
1 'polypeptide(L)' 'MVYMKFEDMPIVLSVGDIADTLMIGRNKAYSLVNSGKIKALRIGNHYRIPRDSFLAFLKGELTSA' A
#
# COMPACT_ATOMS: atom_id res chain seq x y z
N MET A 1 -8.71 -3.13 -8.90
CA MET A 1 -8.70 -4.58 -8.73
C MET A 1 -8.67 -4.94 -7.26
N VAL A 2 -9.45 -5.92 -6.85
CA VAL A 2 -9.49 -6.38 -5.46
C VAL A 2 -8.88 -7.76 -5.40
N TYR A 3 -7.96 -7.97 -4.46
CA TYR A 3 -7.29 -9.25 -4.30
C TYR A 3 -8.02 -10.09 -3.24
N MET A 4 -8.25 -11.35 -3.56
CA MET A 4 -8.95 -12.27 -2.66
C MET A 4 -8.08 -12.70 -1.49
N LYS A 5 -6.79 -12.86 -1.74
CA LYS A 5 -5.83 -13.31 -0.73
C LYS A 5 -4.57 -12.48 -0.83
N PHE A 6 -3.85 -12.37 0.28
CA PHE A 6 -2.60 -11.65 0.30
C PHE A 6 -1.59 -12.21 -0.70
N GLU A 7 -1.47 -13.53 -0.78
CA GLU A 7 -0.52 -14.15 -1.70
C GLU A 7 -0.89 -13.98 -3.17
N ASP A 8 -2.10 -13.54 -3.48
CA ASP A 8 -2.50 -13.23 -4.84
C ASP A 8 -1.98 -11.87 -5.29
N MET A 9 -1.52 -11.04 -4.37
CA MET A 9 -0.99 -9.72 -4.68
C MET A 9 0.38 -9.84 -5.32
N PRO A 10 0.73 -8.94 -6.24
CA PRO A 10 2.11 -8.85 -6.72
C PRO A 10 3.07 -8.59 -5.57
N ILE A 11 4.32 -8.98 -5.74
CA ILE A 11 5.35 -8.72 -4.71
C ILE A 11 5.53 -7.22 -4.50
N VAL A 12 5.40 -6.44 -5.57
CA VAL A 12 5.53 -4.98 -5.51
C VAL A 12 4.25 -4.35 -6.03
N LEU A 13 3.73 -3.40 -5.27
CA LEU A 13 2.49 -2.71 -5.57
C LEU A 13 2.76 -1.27 -5.97
N SER A 14 1.87 -0.70 -6.77
CA SER A 14 1.88 0.74 -7.08
C SER A 14 0.96 1.47 -6.12
N VAL A 15 1.03 2.81 -6.11
CA VAL A 15 0.10 3.61 -5.32
C VAL A 15 -1.34 3.38 -5.80
N GLY A 16 -1.52 3.20 -7.11
CA GLY A 16 -2.85 2.88 -7.64
C GLY A 16 -3.39 1.56 -7.10
N ASP A 17 -2.52 0.56 -6.97
CA ASP A 17 -2.92 -0.72 -6.39
C ASP A 17 -3.37 -0.57 -4.94
N ILE A 18 -2.66 0.26 -4.18
CA ILE A 18 -3.02 0.53 -2.77
C ILE A 18 -4.39 1.21 -2.73
N ALA A 19 -4.60 2.21 -3.58
CA ALA A 19 -5.85 2.95 -3.63
C ALA A 19 -7.02 2.02 -3.95
N ASP A 20 -6.85 1.16 -4.94
CA ASP A 20 -7.89 0.21 -5.34
C ASP A 20 -8.20 -0.79 -4.23
N THR A 21 -7.15 -1.32 -3.62
CA THR A 21 -7.30 -2.35 -2.58
C THR A 21 -7.99 -1.78 -1.34
N LEU A 22 -7.64 -0.57 -0.94
CA LEU A 22 -8.23 0.08 0.22
C LEU A 22 -9.53 0.80 -0.13
N MET A 23 -9.87 0.89 -1.40
CA MET A 23 -11.06 1.60 -1.89
C MET A 23 -11.04 3.07 -1.47
N ILE A 24 -9.90 3.70 -1.63
CA ILE A 24 -9.72 5.13 -1.32
C ILE A 24 -9.23 5.85 -2.58
N GLY A 25 -9.28 7.17 -2.54
CA GLY A 25 -8.75 7.97 -3.63
C GLY A 25 -7.23 7.91 -3.69
N ARG A 26 -6.67 8.19 -4.87
CA ARG A 26 -5.23 8.17 -5.06
C ARG A 26 -4.52 9.19 -4.18
N ASN A 27 -5.15 10.34 -3.95
CA ASN A 27 -4.54 11.37 -3.11
C ASN A 27 -4.31 10.86 -1.69
N LYS A 28 -5.27 10.11 -1.15
CA LYS A 28 -5.11 9.51 0.17
C LYS A 28 -4.05 8.42 0.19
N ALA A 29 -4.01 7.62 -0.88
CA ALA A 29 -2.99 6.58 -0.98
C ALA A 29 -1.59 7.20 -1.06
N TYR A 30 -1.41 8.26 -1.86
CA TYR A 30 -0.14 8.98 -1.91
C TYR A 30 0.23 9.55 -0.54
N SER A 31 -0.75 10.07 0.17
CA SER A 31 -0.53 10.63 1.50
C SER A 31 0.00 9.57 2.48
N LEU A 32 -0.57 8.37 2.43
CA LEU A 32 -0.12 7.26 3.28
C LEU A 32 1.34 6.89 2.99
N VAL A 33 1.71 6.89 1.72
CA VAL A 33 3.07 6.54 1.33
C VAL A 33 4.03 7.68 1.65
N ASN A 34 3.65 8.92 1.33
CA ASN A 34 4.49 10.10 1.59
C ASN A 34 4.75 10.33 3.06
N SER A 35 3.78 10.05 3.91
CA SER A 35 3.92 10.27 5.35
C SER A 35 4.73 9.18 6.04
N GLY A 36 5.08 8.12 5.32
CA GLY A 36 5.84 7.02 5.89
C GLY A 36 5.00 5.98 6.60
N LYS A 37 3.68 6.12 6.58
CA LYS A 37 2.81 5.11 7.19
C LYS A 37 2.90 3.78 6.47
N ILE A 38 3.07 3.83 5.16
CA ILE A 38 3.35 2.64 4.36
C ILE A 38 4.76 2.82 3.80
N LYS A 39 5.67 1.93 4.18
CA LYS A 39 7.04 2.01 3.70
C LYS A 39 7.10 1.66 2.23
N ALA A 40 7.81 2.46 1.46
CA ALA A 40 7.90 2.28 0.03
C ALA A 40 9.28 2.70 -0.48
N LEU A 41 9.64 2.14 -1.63
CA LEU A 41 10.83 2.57 -2.36
C LEU A 41 10.40 3.61 -3.38
N ARG A 42 11.19 4.65 -3.52
CA ARG A 42 10.96 5.63 -4.56
C ARG A 42 11.98 5.44 -5.66
N ILE A 43 11.50 5.08 -6.85
CA ILE A 43 12.35 4.86 -8.00
C ILE A 43 11.94 5.86 -9.07
N GLY A 44 12.79 6.85 -9.32
CA GLY A 44 12.43 7.95 -10.20
C GLY A 44 11.24 8.71 -9.65
N ASN A 45 10.17 8.79 -10.43
CA ASN A 45 8.95 9.48 -10.02
C ASN A 45 7.86 8.51 -9.52
N HIS A 46 8.23 7.25 -9.31
CA HIS A 46 7.25 6.24 -8.94
C HIS A 46 7.57 5.65 -7.59
N TYR A 47 6.52 5.38 -6.81
CA TYR A 47 6.64 4.61 -5.59
C TYR A 47 6.44 3.13 -5.90
N ARG A 48 7.26 2.30 -5.26
CA ARG A 48 7.11 0.85 -5.33
C ARG A 48 6.94 0.34 -3.91
N ILE A 49 5.80 -0.24 -3.62
CA ILE A 49 5.44 -0.65 -2.27
C ILE A 49 5.53 -2.17 -2.19
N PRO A 50 6.50 -2.73 -1.43
CA PRO A 50 6.51 -4.17 -1.20
C PRO A 50 5.22 -4.59 -0.52
N ARG A 51 4.65 -5.72 -0.96
CA ARG A 51 3.41 -6.18 -0.35
C ARG A 51 3.55 -6.44 1.14
N ASP A 52 4.75 -6.83 1.59
CA ASP A 52 5.00 -7.04 3.01
C ASP A 52 4.85 -5.74 3.81
N SER A 53 5.28 -4.62 3.23
CA SER A 53 5.11 -3.31 3.85
C SER A 53 3.64 -2.94 3.96
N PHE A 54 2.88 -3.23 2.91
CA PHE A 54 1.45 -2.98 2.92
C PHE A 54 0.75 -3.85 3.96
N LEU A 55 1.13 -5.12 4.05
CA LEU A 55 0.57 -6.01 5.05
C LEU A 55 0.89 -5.54 6.47
N ALA A 56 2.12 -5.08 6.69
CA ALA A 56 2.53 -4.55 7.99
C ALA A 56 1.69 -3.32 8.37
N PHE A 57 1.42 -2.45 7.39
CA PHE A 57 0.55 -1.30 7.62
C PHE A 57 -0.85 -1.75 8.03
N LEU A 58 -1.41 -2.71 7.31
CA LEU A 58 -2.76 -3.21 7.62
C LEU A 58 -2.82 -3.82 9.02
N LYS A 59 -1.82 -4.61 9.37
CA LYS A 59 -1.77 -5.23 10.69
C LYS A 59 -1.65 -4.18 11.79
N GLY A 60 -0.84 -3.16 11.57
CA GLY A 60 -0.67 -2.07 12.52
C GLY A 60 -1.96 -1.33 12.75
N GLU A 61 -2.71 -1.04 11.70
CA GLU A 61 -3.99 -0.34 11.83
C GLU A 61 -5.05 -1.20 12.52
N LEU A 62 -5.01 -2.51 12.28
CA LEU A 62 -5.97 -3.41 12.92
C LEU A 62 -5.71 -3.58 14.41
N THR A 63 -4.45 -3.47 14.85
CA THR A 63 -4.07 -3.67 16.23
C THR A 63 -3.93 -2.40 17.02
N SER A 64 -3.80 -1.24 16.36
CA SER A 64 -3.72 0.03 17.05
C SER A 64 -5.13 0.53 17.34
N ALA A 65 -5.56 0.28 18.48
CA ALA A 65 -6.92 0.64 18.90
C ALA A 65 -7.01 2.08 19.35
#